data_1eb124ce3d03c73f5e9542d026b9012b
#
_entry.id   1eb124ce3d03c73f5e9542d026b9012b
#
_cell.length_a   1.000
_cell.length_b   1.000
_cell.length_c   1.000
_cell.angle_alpha   90.00
_cell.angle_beta   90.00
_cell.angle_gamma   90.00
#
_symmetry.space_group_name_H-M   'P 1'
#
loop_
_entity.id
_entity.type
_entity.pdbx_description
1 polymer ?
#
loop_
_entity_poly.entity_id
_entity_poly.type
_entity_poly.pdbx_seq_one_letter_code
_entity_poly.pdbx_strand_id
1 'polypeptide(L)'
;MFDILRVMARNIVKGPATVRLPEHVPPPAKLRGYVRIDAASCVACGTCAYVCVGNAITGAEAESGYAWSYDPGRCTFCERCVDHCPGGALTMDPVPVPPYVERGELDEMVLVPFPACPRCGAPVRPAPEPWVKKHFAEMDQAGREALRLCVRCRRVRLQRGVFPTGEKA
;
A
#
# COMPACT_ATOMS: atom_id res chain seq x y z
N MET A 1 38.95 -22.74 -26.27
CA MET A 1 39.16 -21.43 -26.94
C MET A 1 38.31 -21.25 -28.19
N PHE A 2 38.03 -22.31 -28.95
CA PHE A 2 37.19 -22.27 -30.17
C PHE A 2 35.71 -21.97 -29.88
N ASP A 3 35.17 -22.34 -28.73
CA ASP A 3 33.77 -22.11 -28.40
C ASP A 3 33.43 -20.65 -28.19
N ILE A 4 34.34 -19.87 -27.62
CA ILE A 4 34.16 -18.41 -27.44
C ILE A 4 34.07 -17.71 -28.79
N LEU A 5 34.98 -18.03 -29.73
CA LEU A 5 34.95 -17.46 -31.06
C LEU A 5 33.68 -17.80 -31.83
N ARG A 6 33.17 -19.03 -31.66
CA ARG A 6 31.91 -19.48 -32.23
C ARG A 6 30.70 -18.73 -31.68
N VAL A 7 30.67 -18.50 -30.37
CA VAL A 7 29.62 -17.70 -29.72
C VAL A 7 29.68 -16.23 -30.16
N MET A 8 30.88 -15.65 -30.23
CA MET A 8 31.07 -14.29 -30.76
C MET A 8 30.62 -14.14 -32.20
N ALA A 9 31.06 -15.04 -33.10
CA ALA A 9 30.65 -15.05 -34.50
C ALA A 9 29.11 -15.19 -34.62
N ARG A 10 28.50 -16.09 -33.85
CA ARG A 10 27.04 -16.24 -33.82
C ARG A 10 26.32 -14.99 -33.37
N ASN A 11 26.82 -14.29 -32.34
CA ASN A 11 26.19 -13.06 -31.83
C ASN A 11 26.34 -11.90 -32.83
N ILE A 12 27.47 -11.80 -33.52
CA ILE A 12 27.69 -10.79 -34.57
C ILE A 12 26.71 -11.02 -35.74
N VAL A 13 26.54 -12.29 -36.17
CA VAL A 13 25.64 -12.63 -37.28
C VAL A 13 24.17 -12.47 -36.92
N LYS A 14 23.78 -12.82 -35.69
CA LYS A 14 22.39 -12.71 -35.23
C LYS A 14 21.97 -11.31 -34.85
N GLY A 15 22.91 -10.39 -34.61
CA GLY A 15 22.62 -9.05 -34.13
C GLY A 15 22.16 -9.03 -32.68
N PRO A 16 21.66 -7.88 -32.20
CA PRO A 16 21.22 -7.70 -30.82
C PRO A 16 20.06 -8.65 -30.50
N ALA A 17 20.21 -9.38 -29.39
CA ALA A 17 19.17 -10.26 -28.84
C ALA A 17 18.01 -9.49 -28.17
N THR A 18 18.21 -8.20 -27.97
CA THR A 18 17.19 -7.32 -27.39
C THR A 18 16.17 -6.92 -28.44
N VAL A 19 14.90 -7.11 -28.12
CA VAL A 19 13.80 -6.60 -28.94
C VAL A 19 13.72 -5.10 -28.73
N ARG A 20 13.69 -4.31 -29.80
CA ARG A 20 13.27 -2.91 -29.69
C ARG A 20 11.83 -2.96 -29.23
N LEU A 21 11.54 -2.39 -28.07
CA LEU A 21 10.17 -2.22 -27.59
C LEU A 21 9.43 -1.38 -28.63
N PRO A 22 8.54 -1.95 -29.44
CA PRO A 22 7.68 -1.13 -30.27
C PRO A 22 6.70 -0.41 -29.36
N GLU A 23 6.40 0.83 -29.67
CA GLU A 23 5.48 1.69 -28.91
C GLU A 23 4.10 1.07 -28.64
N HIS A 24 3.76 -0.06 -29.24
CA HIS A 24 2.41 -0.63 -29.24
C HIS A 24 2.34 -2.15 -29.01
N VAL A 25 3.32 -2.77 -28.34
CA VAL A 25 3.10 -4.15 -27.90
C VAL A 25 2.22 -4.14 -26.67
N PRO A 26 1.00 -4.69 -26.74
CA PRO A 26 0.17 -4.80 -25.55
C PRO A 26 0.89 -5.64 -24.49
N PRO A 27 0.83 -5.23 -23.21
CA PRO A 27 1.46 -6.00 -22.15
C PRO A 27 0.86 -7.42 -22.11
N PRO A 28 1.66 -8.44 -21.78
CA PRO A 28 1.14 -9.80 -21.64
C PRO A 28 0.03 -9.83 -20.58
N ALA A 29 -1.02 -10.64 -20.82
CA ALA A 29 -2.21 -10.72 -19.96
C ALA A 29 -1.93 -11.07 -18.48
N LYS A 30 -0.73 -11.59 -18.18
CA LYS A 30 -0.28 -11.93 -16.82
C LYS A 30 0.81 -10.99 -16.30
N LEU A 31 0.97 -9.80 -16.90
CA LEU A 31 1.89 -8.81 -16.38
C LEU A 31 1.39 -8.34 -15.01
N ARG A 32 2.28 -8.35 -14.01
CA ARG A 32 1.95 -7.87 -12.66
C ARG A 32 2.04 -6.35 -12.55
N GLY A 33 2.95 -5.71 -13.28
CA GLY A 33 3.01 -4.26 -13.40
C GLY A 33 3.20 -3.47 -12.09
N TYR A 34 2.61 -2.28 -12.00
CA TYR A 34 2.76 -1.37 -10.88
C TYR A 34 1.87 -1.72 -9.68
N VAL A 35 2.38 -1.43 -8.48
CA VAL A 35 1.55 -1.40 -7.28
C VAL A 35 0.81 -0.06 -7.23
N ARG A 36 -0.51 -0.11 -7.10
CA ARG A 36 -1.36 1.06 -6.89
C ARG A 36 -2.00 1.01 -5.51
N ILE A 37 -2.14 2.19 -4.90
CA ILE A 37 -2.81 2.34 -3.61
C ILE A 37 -4.10 3.16 -3.77
N ASP A 38 -5.18 2.64 -3.20
CA ASP A 38 -6.39 3.41 -2.92
C ASP A 38 -6.32 3.95 -1.49
N ALA A 39 -6.03 5.25 -1.38
CA ALA A 39 -5.94 5.92 -0.09
C ALA A 39 -7.23 5.87 0.73
N ALA A 40 -8.40 5.80 0.06
CA ALA A 40 -9.71 5.74 0.74
C ALA A 40 -9.96 4.39 1.42
N SER A 41 -9.38 3.30 0.89
CA SER A 41 -9.48 1.95 1.47
C SER A 41 -8.32 1.60 2.42
N CYS A 42 -7.30 2.47 2.50
CA CYS A 42 -6.12 2.22 3.32
C CYS A 42 -6.39 2.48 4.81
N VAL A 43 -6.00 1.51 5.65
CA VAL A 43 -6.09 1.62 7.13
C VAL A 43 -4.80 2.14 7.78
N ALA A 44 -3.81 2.53 6.98
CA ALA A 44 -2.51 3.03 7.44
C ALA A 44 -1.77 2.07 8.41
N CYS A 45 -1.86 0.76 8.19
CA CYS A 45 -1.29 -0.24 9.10
C CYS A 45 0.21 -0.49 8.91
N GLY A 46 0.81 -0.09 7.78
CA GLY A 46 2.22 -0.30 7.46
C GLY A 46 2.60 -1.73 7.05
N THR A 47 1.66 -2.68 7.01
CA THR A 47 1.94 -4.09 6.67
C THR A 47 2.61 -4.24 5.30
N CYS A 48 2.21 -3.44 4.31
CA CYS A 48 2.77 -3.48 2.96
C CYS A 48 4.27 -3.13 2.94
N ALA A 49 4.71 -2.17 3.76
CA ALA A 49 6.12 -1.84 3.93
C ALA A 49 6.87 -2.96 4.64
N TYR A 50 6.26 -3.56 5.67
CA TYR A 50 6.88 -4.64 6.46
C TYR A 50 7.11 -5.92 5.63
N VAL A 51 6.16 -6.31 4.76
CA VAL A 51 6.28 -7.53 3.95
C VAL A 51 7.07 -7.33 2.65
N CYS A 52 7.48 -6.11 2.33
CA CYS A 52 8.18 -5.79 1.08
C CYS A 52 9.63 -6.25 1.14
N VAL A 53 9.95 -7.35 0.48
CA VAL A 53 11.31 -7.91 0.47
C VAL A 53 12.33 -7.02 -0.26
N GLY A 54 11.87 -6.21 -1.23
CA GLY A 54 12.72 -5.27 -1.98
C GLY A 54 12.84 -3.89 -1.31
N ASN A 55 12.16 -3.67 -0.16
CA ASN A 55 12.03 -2.33 0.45
C ASN A 55 11.58 -1.26 -0.57
N ALA A 56 10.74 -1.67 -1.52
CA ALA A 56 10.16 -0.79 -2.54
C ALA A 56 9.02 0.07 -1.98
N ILE A 57 8.38 -0.40 -0.91
CA ILE A 57 7.33 0.35 -0.22
C ILE A 57 7.87 0.80 1.12
N THR A 58 7.73 2.08 1.41
CA THR A 58 8.01 2.67 2.71
C THR A 58 6.80 3.47 3.18
N GLY A 59 6.75 3.75 4.48
CA GLY A 59 5.69 4.56 5.02
C GLY A 59 6.03 5.10 6.40
N ALA A 60 5.58 6.32 6.65
CA ALA A 60 5.79 7.01 7.91
C ALA A 60 4.54 7.77 8.35
N GLU A 61 4.37 7.91 9.65
CA GLU A 61 3.33 8.79 10.19
C GLU A 61 3.75 10.25 9.98
N ALA A 62 2.84 11.05 9.45
CA ALA A 62 2.94 12.49 9.32
C ALA A 62 1.87 13.15 10.21
N GLU A 63 1.97 14.46 10.42
CA GLU A 63 1.01 15.20 11.29
C GLU A 63 -0.45 15.04 10.83
N SER A 64 -0.68 14.97 9.52
CA SER A 64 -2.03 14.92 8.93
C SER A 64 -2.44 13.54 8.41
N GLY A 65 -1.58 12.51 8.53
CA GLY A 65 -1.88 11.20 7.96
C GLY A 65 -0.70 10.23 7.94
N TYR A 66 -0.78 9.28 7.04
CA TYR A 66 0.28 8.31 6.77
C TYR A 66 0.83 8.54 5.37
N ALA A 67 2.08 8.94 5.29
CA ALA A 67 2.81 9.09 4.03
C ALA A 67 3.25 7.71 3.54
N TRP A 68 2.68 7.25 2.45
CA TRP A 68 3.04 6.01 1.77
C TRP A 68 3.90 6.36 0.55
N SER A 69 5.00 5.67 0.37
CA SER A 69 5.89 5.86 -0.77
C SER A 69 6.21 4.52 -1.43
N TYR A 70 6.32 4.53 -2.76
CA TYR A 70 6.61 3.38 -3.58
C TYR A 70 7.67 3.71 -4.62
N ASP A 71 8.75 2.93 -4.64
CA ASP A 71 9.85 2.96 -5.61
C ASP A 71 9.75 1.73 -6.53
N PRO A 72 9.22 1.88 -7.76
CA PRO A 72 9.11 0.77 -8.71
C PRO A 72 10.45 0.16 -9.10
N GLY A 73 11.53 0.94 -9.04
CA GLY A 73 12.88 0.49 -9.37
C GLY A 73 13.43 -0.56 -8.39
N ARG A 74 12.86 -0.65 -7.19
CA ARG A 74 13.19 -1.66 -6.17
C ARG A 74 12.19 -2.79 -6.09
N CYS A 75 11.07 -2.68 -6.81
CA CYS A 75 9.98 -3.64 -6.75
C CYS A 75 10.33 -4.93 -7.49
N THR A 76 10.07 -6.08 -6.86
CA THR A 76 10.23 -7.40 -7.47
C THR A 76 8.92 -7.95 -8.03
N PHE A 77 7.85 -7.16 -8.01
CA PHE A 77 6.50 -7.52 -8.52
C PHE A 77 5.97 -8.84 -7.95
N CYS A 78 6.26 -9.13 -6.68
CA CYS A 78 5.91 -10.39 -6.01
C CYS A 78 4.49 -10.45 -5.46
N GLU A 79 3.74 -9.34 -5.49
CA GLU A 79 2.35 -9.18 -5.01
C GLU A 79 2.14 -9.35 -3.49
N ARG A 80 3.18 -9.65 -2.70
CA ARG A 80 3.02 -9.87 -1.25
C ARG A 80 2.35 -8.70 -0.52
N CYS A 81 2.60 -7.47 -0.94
CA CYS A 81 1.96 -6.29 -0.37
C CYS A 81 0.44 -6.26 -0.64
N VAL A 82 0.00 -6.77 -1.79
CA VAL A 82 -1.41 -6.90 -2.16
C VAL A 82 -2.07 -8.00 -1.34
N ASP A 83 -1.47 -9.20 -1.30
CA ASP A 83 -2.00 -10.37 -0.60
C ASP A 83 -2.16 -10.14 0.91
N HIS A 84 -1.23 -9.37 1.51
CA HIS A 84 -1.22 -9.10 2.95
C HIS A 84 -1.91 -7.78 3.32
N CYS A 85 -2.54 -7.08 2.36
CA CYS A 85 -3.24 -5.84 2.66
C CYS A 85 -4.59 -6.13 3.35
N PRO A 86 -4.77 -5.81 4.64
CA PRO A 86 -6.02 -6.11 5.33
C PRO A 86 -7.20 -5.28 4.82
N GLY A 87 -6.93 -4.07 4.31
CA GLY A 87 -7.94 -3.18 3.74
C GLY A 87 -8.26 -3.45 2.28
N GLY A 88 -7.45 -4.29 1.58
CA GLY A 88 -7.57 -4.45 0.14
C GLY A 88 -7.27 -3.17 -0.65
N ALA A 89 -6.51 -2.26 -0.04
CA ALA A 89 -6.18 -0.95 -0.61
C ALA A 89 -5.12 -1.00 -1.72
N LEU A 90 -4.43 -2.13 -1.87
CA LEU A 90 -3.38 -2.28 -2.86
C LEU A 90 -3.83 -3.20 -3.99
N THR A 91 -3.51 -2.80 -5.20
CA THR A 91 -3.77 -3.58 -6.43
C THR A 91 -2.54 -3.55 -7.33
N MET A 92 -2.44 -4.52 -8.24
CA MET A 92 -1.45 -4.49 -9.32
C MET A 92 -2.11 -3.93 -10.58
N ASP A 93 -1.49 -2.90 -11.14
CA ASP A 93 -1.90 -2.32 -12.42
C ASP A 93 -1.02 -2.95 -13.53
N PRO A 94 -1.58 -3.66 -14.52
CA PRO A 94 -0.82 -4.36 -15.55
C PRO A 94 -0.18 -3.42 -16.57
N VAL A 95 0.39 -2.33 -16.11
CA VAL A 95 1.15 -1.38 -16.93
C VAL A 95 2.64 -1.67 -16.78
N PRO A 96 3.40 -1.75 -17.89
CA PRO A 96 4.85 -1.91 -17.82
C PRO A 96 5.51 -0.71 -17.11
N VAL A 97 6.56 -0.99 -16.35
CA VAL A 97 7.40 0.07 -15.79
C VAL A 97 8.09 0.80 -16.95
N PRO A 98 7.91 2.12 -17.10
CA PRO A 98 8.62 2.87 -18.13
C PRO A 98 10.13 2.84 -17.87
N PRO A 99 10.95 3.01 -18.92
CA PRO A 99 12.39 3.18 -18.72
C PRO A 99 12.66 4.45 -17.91
N TYR A 100 13.58 4.38 -16.98
CA TYR A 100 14.01 5.52 -16.15
C TYR A 100 15.54 5.61 -16.15
N VAL A 101 16.08 6.79 -15.95
CA VAL A 101 17.53 7.07 -15.94
C VAL A 101 18.03 7.26 -14.52
N GLU A 102 17.28 8.00 -13.69
CA GLU A 102 17.67 8.32 -12.34
C GLU A 102 16.82 7.57 -11.31
N ARG A 103 17.44 7.21 -10.18
CA ARG A 103 16.70 6.64 -9.05
C ARG A 103 15.73 7.67 -8.49
N GLY A 104 14.54 7.23 -8.17
CA GLY A 104 13.50 8.11 -7.63
C GLY A 104 12.66 8.85 -8.68
N GLU A 105 13.03 8.78 -9.98
CA GLU A 105 12.25 9.40 -11.05
C GLU A 105 10.81 8.87 -11.13
N LEU A 106 10.63 7.60 -10.75
CA LEU A 106 9.32 6.93 -10.76
C LEU A 106 8.68 6.80 -9.38
N ASP A 107 9.29 7.42 -8.36
CA ASP A 107 8.78 7.32 -6.99
C ASP A 107 7.38 7.94 -6.88
N GLU A 108 6.47 7.18 -6.33
CA GLU A 108 5.11 7.64 -6.05
C GLU A 108 4.94 7.88 -4.54
N MET A 109 4.37 9.02 -4.19
CA MET A 109 4.02 9.34 -2.80
C MET A 109 2.53 9.61 -2.69
N VAL A 110 1.88 8.95 -1.74
CA VAL A 110 0.46 9.13 -1.46
C VAL A 110 0.27 9.37 0.03
N LEU A 111 -0.43 10.45 0.35
CA LEU A 111 -0.83 10.73 1.73
C LEU A 111 -2.19 10.09 1.99
N VAL A 112 -2.25 9.18 2.97
CA VAL A 112 -3.49 8.62 3.49
C VAL A 112 -3.93 9.50 4.67
N PRO A 113 -4.98 10.32 4.53
CA PRO A 113 -5.34 11.29 5.55
C PRO A 113 -5.90 10.63 6.80
N PHE A 114 -5.59 11.19 7.97
CA PHE A 114 -6.18 10.78 9.23
C PHE A 114 -7.41 11.66 9.53
N PRO A 115 -8.61 11.07 9.63
CA PRO A 115 -9.79 11.81 10.03
C PRO A 115 -9.64 12.36 11.46
N ALA A 116 -10.27 13.50 11.71
CA ALA A 116 -10.30 14.10 13.04
C ALA A 116 -11.23 13.33 13.98
N CYS A 117 -10.80 13.13 15.22
CA CYS A 117 -11.64 12.58 16.27
C CYS A 117 -12.87 13.48 16.51
N PRO A 118 -14.12 12.97 16.42
CA PRO A 118 -15.32 13.80 16.56
C PRO A 118 -15.46 14.42 17.95
N ARG A 119 -14.69 13.96 18.95
CA ARG A 119 -14.77 14.46 20.32
C ARG A 119 -13.70 15.49 20.68
N CYS A 120 -12.48 15.36 20.16
CA CYS A 120 -11.37 16.24 20.57
C CYS A 120 -10.52 16.74 19.40
N GLY A 121 -10.87 16.43 18.14
CA GLY A 121 -10.13 16.88 16.96
C GLY A 121 -8.81 16.17 16.69
N ALA A 122 -8.31 15.33 17.60
CA ALA A 122 -7.04 14.63 17.38
C ALA A 122 -7.10 13.68 16.17
N PRO A 123 -6.00 13.50 15.43
CA PRO A 123 -5.96 12.60 14.29
C PRO A 123 -6.22 11.15 14.70
N VAL A 124 -6.98 10.43 13.87
CA VAL A 124 -7.35 9.03 14.09
C VAL A 124 -6.98 8.22 12.86
N ARG A 125 -6.41 7.04 13.04
CA ARG A 125 -6.18 6.13 11.90
C ARG A 125 -7.49 5.79 11.21
N PRO A 126 -7.53 5.80 9.87
CA PRO A 126 -8.75 5.53 9.14
C PRO A 126 -9.23 4.09 9.35
N ALA A 127 -10.52 3.91 9.42
CA ALA A 127 -11.20 2.63 9.46
C ALA A 127 -12.26 2.61 8.34
N PRO A 128 -11.85 2.37 7.07
CA PRO A 128 -12.76 2.36 5.94
C PRO A 128 -13.85 1.32 6.07
N GLU A 129 -15.05 1.64 5.59
CA GLU A 129 -16.22 0.75 5.72
C GLU A 129 -15.99 -0.66 5.12
N PRO A 130 -15.31 -0.85 3.97
CA PRO A 130 -15.01 -2.18 3.45
C PRO A 130 -14.17 -3.02 4.41
N TRP A 131 -13.17 -2.40 5.06
CA TRP A 131 -12.34 -3.06 6.04
C TRP A 131 -13.13 -3.42 7.31
N VAL A 132 -13.96 -2.49 7.80
CA VAL A 132 -14.83 -2.74 8.97
C VAL A 132 -15.78 -3.89 8.70
N LYS A 133 -16.44 -3.93 7.54
CA LYS A 133 -17.34 -5.03 7.16
C LYS A 133 -16.62 -6.37 7.07
N LYS A 134 -15.42 -6.40 6.51
CA LYS A 134 -14.63 -7.62 6.34
C LYS A 134 -14.18 -8.23 7.67
N HIS A 135 -13.75 -7.39 8.62
CA HIS A 135 -13.11 -7.85 9.86
C HIS A 135 -14.02 -7.79 11.10
N PHE A 136 -15.08 -7.01 11.03
CA PHE A 136 -15.99 -6.73 12.16
C PHE A 136 -17.46 -6.73 11.71
N ALA A 137 -17.85 -7.77 10.98
CA ALA A 137 -19.19 -7.86 10.37
C ALA A 137 -20.34 -7.69 11.38
N GLU A 138 -20.18 -8.23 12.60
CA GLU A 138 -21.17 -8.20 13.67
C GLU A 138 -21.02 -7.00 14.62
N MET A 139 -20.15 -6.04 14.27
CA MET A 139 -19.95 -4.86 15.12
C MET A 139 -21.20 -4.00 15.16
N ASP A 140 -21.66 -3.69 16.36
CA ASP A 140 -22.78 -2.80 16.60
C ASP A 140 -22.44 -1.32 16.27
N GLN A 141 -23.45 -0.47 16.31
CA GLN A 141 -23.29 0.96 16.04
C GLN A 141 -22.33 1.61 17.06
N ALA A 142 -22.36 1.20 18.32
CA ALA A 142 -21.50 1.74 19.37
C ALA A 142 -20.01 1.43 19.11
N GLY A 143 -19.73 0.23 18.63
CA GLY A 143 -18.38 -0.17 18.20
C GLY A 143 -17.89 0.63 17.00
N ARG A 144 -18.74 0.84 15.98
CA ARG A 144 -18.43 1.66 14.80
C ARG A 144 -18.10 3.10 15.16
N GLU A 145 -18.86 3.70 16.07
CA GLU A 145 -18.58 5.02 16.61
C GLU A 145 -17.26 5.04 17.39
N ALA A 146 -16.96 3.99 18.16
CA ALA A 146 -15.71 3.88 18.88
C ALA A 146 -14.48 3.84 17.97
N LEU A 147 -14.59 3.25 16.77
CA LEU A 147 -13.51 3.25 15.77
C LEU A 147 -13.14 4.67 15.30
N ARG A 148 -14.08 5.60 15.30
CA ARG A 148 -13.86 7.00 14.91
C ARG A 148 -13.21 7.84 16.02
N LEU A 149 -13.12 7.32 17.26
CA LEU A 149 -12.52 8.02 18.38
C LEU A 149 -11.00 7.77 18.45
N CYS A 150 -10.24 8.80 18.82
CA CYS A 150 -8.84 8.62 19.17
C CYS A 150 -8.69 7.72 20.42
N VAL A 151 -7.49 7.17 20.62
CA VAL A 151 -7.22 6.23 21.71
C VAL A 151 -7.63 6.77 23.08
N ARG A 152 -7.35 8.07 23.35
CA ARG A 152 -7.72 8.72 24.61
C ARG A 152 -9.24 8.77 24.79
N CYS A 153 -9.98 9.24 23.79
CA CYS A 153 -11.44 9.35 23.86
C CYS A 153 -12.12 7.98 23.93
N ARG A 154 -11.56 6.98 23.26
CA ARG A 154 -12.03 5.59 23.32
C ARG A 154 -11.86 4.99 24.70
N ARG A 155 -10.72 5.19 25.36
CA ARG A 155 -10.50 4.75 26.75
C ARG A 155 -11.50 5.35 27.71
N VAL A 156 -11.72 6.68 27.64
CA VAL A 156 -12.71 7.36 28.50
C VAL A 156 -14.12 6.80 28.28
N ARG A 157 -14.50 6.50 27.01
CA ARG A 157 -15.80 5.88 26.71
C ARG A 157 -15.94 4.49 27.32
N LEU A 158 -14.90 3.65 27.20
CA LEU A 158 -14.89 2.29 27.76
C LEU A 158 -14.95 2.31 29.29
N GLN A 159 -14.19 3.19 29.94
CA GLN A 159 -14.21 3.31 31.39
C GLN A 159 -15.59 3.70 31.93
N ARG A 160 -16.31 4.61 31.26
CA ARG A 160 -17.68 5.00 31.63
C ARG A 160 -18.68 3.88 31.42
N GLY A 161 -18.46 2.98 30.44
CA GLY A 161 -19.33 1.82 30.22
C GLY A 161 -19.07 0.67 31.18
N VAL A 162 -17.83 0.49 31.64
CA VAL A 162 -17.43 -0.59 32.57
C VAL A 162 -17.62 -0.17 34.03
N PHE A 163 -17.42 1.10 34.31
CA PHE A 163 -17.64 1.69 35.63
C PHE A 163 -18.67 2.82 35.47
N PRO A 164 -19.96 2.54 35.54
CA PRO A 164 -20.95 3.61 35.60
C PRO A 164 -20.64 4.42 36.85
N THR A 165 -20.08 5.63 36.68
CA THR A 165 -19.92 6.57 37.75
C THR A 165 -21.34 6.85 38.24
N GLY A 166 -21.66 6.32 39.43
CA GLY A 166 -22.96 6.49 40.02
C GLY A 166 -23.32 7.96 40.02
N GLU A 167 -24.27 8.30 39.22
CA GLU A 167 -25.01 9.55 39.35
C GLU A 167 -25.74 9.43 40.66
N LYS A 168 -25.21 10.09 41.66
CA LYS A 168 -25.97 10.35 42.88
C LYS A 168 -27.14 11.23 42.47
N ALA A 169 -28.34 10.67 42.64
CA ALA A 169 -29.58 11.41 42.60
C ALA A 169 -29.58 12.61 43.53
#